data_3b5a09ac026c983efcd12394cff0b222
#
_entry.id   3b5a09ac026c983efcd12394cff0b222
#
_cell.length_a   1.000
_cell.length_b   1.000
_cell.length_c   1.000
_cell.angle_alpha   90.00
_cell.angle_beta   90.00
_cell.angle_gamma   90.00
#
_symmetry.space_group_name_H-M   'P 1'
#
loop_
_entity.id
_entity.type
_entity.pdbx_description
1 polymer ?
#
loop_
_entity_poly.entity_id
_entity_poly.type
_entity_poly.pdbx_seq_one_letter_code
_entity_poly.pdbx_strand_id
1 'polypeptide(L)'
;QWAQEHWGHYTTRVSPLANKQLLDQHGFYYCDTLIEPYCAKEKFIAHQDKRASLNKSSTLVELLPISHQAFVFGRFHRDHNIPRHLADQRYDLWLTQLFNEGKVTDLLFDSKLVGFVASENNHLILHAMHPQFRGQGIAKFLWSLVCAELFASGAKEISSSISATNLAAVNLYSSLGFQFRNARDIYHRLTK
;
A
#
# COMPACT_ATOMS: atom_id res chain seq x y z
N GLN A 1 9.71 -8.25 27.52
CA GLN A 1 9.04 -8.38 28.81
C GLN A 1 7.60 -7.86 28.75
N TRP A 2 7.32 -6.60 28.39
CA TRP A 2 5.94 -6.07 28.32
C TRP A 2 5.01 -6.87 27.39
N ALA A 3 5.46 -7.28 26.21
CA ALA A 3 4.68 -8.08 25.27
C ALA A 3 4.44 -9.53 25.74
N GLN A 4 5.10 -10.00 26.80
CA GLN A 4 4.85 -11.31 27.41
C GLN A 4 3.70 -11.27 28.42
N GLU A 5 3.37 -10.09 28.91
CA GLU A 5 2.38 -9.87 29.98
C GLU A 5 1.02 -9.40 29.46
N HIS A 6 0.95 -9.04 28.14
CA HIS A 6 -0.25 -8.46 27.54
C HIS A 6 -0.71 -9.28 26.33
N TRP A 7 -2.01 -9.49 26.24
CA TRP A 7 -2.64 -10.11 25.07
C TRP A 7 -2.64 -9.14 23.92
N GLY A 8 -2.25 -9.61 22.73
CA GLY A 8 -2.30 -8.75 21.57
C GLY A 8 -1.49 -9.22 20.38
N HIS A 9 -1.59 -8.43 19.33
CA HIS A 9 -0.78 -8.53 18.13
C HIS A 9 0.27 -7.42 18.14
N TYR A 10 1.54 -7.83 18.19
CA TYR A 10 2.68 -6.94 18.18
C TYR A 10 3.38 -7.00 16.82
N THR A 11 3.79 -5.86 16.32
CA THR A 11 4.58 -5.75 15.08
C THR A 11 5.81 -4.89 15.31
N THR A 12 6.94 -5.31 14.74
CA THR A 12 8.18 -4.51 14.74
C THR A 12 8.79 -4.49 13.35
N ARG A 13 9.56 -3.44 13.08
CA ARG A 13 10.27 -3.22 11.82
C ARG A 13 11.77 -3.14 12.12
N VAL A 14 12.54 -3.99 11.47
CA VAL A 14 13.99 -4.06 11.69
C VAL A 14 14.73 -3.96 10.36
N SER A 15 15.99 -3.54 10.41
CA SER A 15 16.86 -3.59 9.23
C SER A 15 17.05 -5.05 8.81
N PRO A 16 17.02 -5.39 7.50
CA PRO A 16 17.37 -6.72 7.02
C PRO A 16 18.74 -7.20 7.48
N LEU A 17 19.67 -6.28 7.72
CA LEU A 17 21.02 -6.56 8.17
C LEU A 17 21.16 -6.66 9.70
N ALA A 18 20.12 -6.37 10.48
CA ALA A 18 20.16 -6.47 11.94
C ALA A 18 20.17 -7.94 12.38
N ASN A 19 20.82 -8.21 13.52
CA ASN A 19 20.71 -9.50 14.20
C ASN A 19 19.28 -9.68 14.72
N LYS A 20 18.60 -10.78 14.34
CA LYS A 20 17.21 -11.10 14.70
C LYS A 20 17.12 -12.07 15.89
N GLN A 21 18.23 -12.55 16.41
CA GLN A 21 18.24 -13.55 17.49
C GLN A 21 17.38 -13.14 18.70
N LEU A 22 17.39 -11.85 19.07
CA LEU A 22 16.57 -11.34 20.15
C LEU A 22 15.07 -11.43 19.83
N LEU A 23 14.68 -11.17 18.59
CA LEU A 23 13.29 -11.30 18.15
C LEU A 23 12.83 -12.76 18.24
N ASP A 24 13.64 -13.70 17.76
CA ASP A 24 13.35 -15.13 17.80
C ASP A 24 13.22 -15.62 19.24
N GLN A 25 14.15 -15.22 20.14
CA GLN A 25 14.11 -15.55 21.57
C GLN A 25 12.84 -15.03 22.28
N HIS A 26 12.26 -13.93 21.78
CA HIS A 26 11.03 -13.36 22.32
C HIS A 26 9.78 -13.77 21.52
N GLY A 27 9.86 -14.79 20.66
CA GLY A 27 8.73 -15.36 19.95
C GLY A 27 8.17 -14.48 18.84
N PHE A 28 8.98 -13.54 18.32
CA PHE A 28 8.63 -12.83 17.09
C PHE A 28 9.01 -13.70 15.89
N TYR A 29 8.15 -13.69 14.86
CA TYR A 29 8.35 -14.41 13.61
C TYR A 29 8.26 -13.45 12.42
N TYR A 30 9.00 -13.75 11.37
CA TYR A 30 9.04 -12.98 10.14
C TYR A 30 7.71 -13.11 9.37
N CYS A 31 7.19 -11.98 8.85
CA CYS A 31 5.97 -11.94 8.03
C CYS A 31 6.19 -11.35 6.64
N ASP A 32 6.98 -10.30 6.51
CA ASP A 32 7.14 -9.59 5.24
C ASP A 32 8.43 -8.76 5.22
N THR A 33 8.86 -8.35 4.03
CA THR A 33 9.83 -7.27 3.86
C THR A 33 9.16 -6.13 3.12
N LEU A 34 9.10 -4.95 3.74
CA LEU A 34 8.65 -3.72 3.10
C LEU A 34 9.81 -3.00 2.46
N ILE A 35 9.55 -2.37 1.32
CA ILE A 35 10.44 -1.43 0.65
C ILE A 35 9.70 -0.11 0.42
N GLU A 36 10.45 0.98 0.37
CA GLU A 36 9.94 2.32 0.11
C GLU A 36 10.25 2.73 -1.33
N PRO A 37 9.26 2.67 -2.25
CA PRO A 37 9.38 3.36 -3.53
C PRO A 37 9.35 4.87 -3.27
N TYR A 38 10.26 5.61 -3.91
CA TYR A 38 10.31 7.06 -3.86
C TYR A 38 10.71 7.64 -5.22
N CYS A 39 10.20 8.82 -5.53
CA CYS A 39 10.50 9.51 -6.78
C CYS A 39 10.60 11.01 -6.55
N ALA A 40 11.73 11.61 -6.88
CA ALA A 40 11.86 13.04 -6.96
C ALA A 40 11.18 13.56 -8.24
N LYS A 41 10.63 14.78 -8.18
CA LYS A 41 9.83 15.36 -9.27
C LYS A 41 10.53 15.32 -10.63
N GLU A 42 11.82 15.59 -10.67
CA GLU A 42 12.65 15.62 -11.88
C GLU A 42 12.96 14.24 -12.47
N LYS A 43 12.71 13.17 -11.70
CA LYS A 43 12.88 11.77 -12.13
C LYS A 43 11.58 11.12 -12.57
N PHE A 44 10.45 11.79 -12.34
CA PHE A 44 9.14 11.24 -12.61
C PHE A 44 8.90 11.03 -14.10
N ILE A 45 8.46 9.84 -14.47
CA ILE A 45 8.09 9.45 -15.84
C ILE A 45 6.57 9.34 -15.91
N ALA A 46 5.92 10.34 -16.49
CA ALA A 46 4.48 10.34 -16.67
C ALA A 46 4.06 9.54 -17.92
N HIS A 47 3.03 8.74 -17.77
CA HIS A 47 2.34 8.06 -18.87
C HIS A 47 0.94 8.64 -19.03
N GLN A 48 0.49 8.83 -20.27
CA GLN A 48 -0.79 9.46 -20.56
C GLN A 48 -1.72 8.51 -21.32
N ASP A 49 -2.99 8.50 -20.93
CA ASP A 49 -4.09 7.91 -21.68
C ASP A 49 -5.34 8.77 -21.42
N LYS A 50 -5.99 9.26 -22.47
CA LYS A 50 -7.17 10.14 -22.37
C LYS A 50 -8.37 9.49 -21.67
N ARG A 51 -8.38 8.17 -21.52
CA ARG A 51 -9.42 7.41 -20.84
C ARG A 51 -9.24 7.40 -19.32
N ALA A 52 -8.02 7.71 -18.84
CA ALA A 52 -7.72 7.76 -17.42
C ALA A 52 -8.14 9.13 -16.84
N SER A 53 -8.81 9.11 -15.71
CA SER A 53 -9.16 10.32 -14.96
C SER A 53 -9.24 10.04 -13.45
N LEU A 54 -9.25 11.10 -12.66
CA LEU A 54 -9.38 11.05 -11.21
C LEU A 54 -10.69 11.71 -10.78
N ASN A 55 -11.28 11.24 -9.67
CA ASN A 55 -12.47 11.81 -9.07
C ASN A 55 -12.44 11.62 -7.54
N LYS A 56 -13.45 12.16 -6.84
CA LYS A 56 -13.70 11.98 -5.40
C LYS A 56 -15.20 11.87 -5.11
N SER A 57 -15.94 11.21 -6.01
CA SER A 57 -17.40 11.12 -5.91
C SER A 57 -17.90 9.72 -5.55
N SER A 58 -17.05 8.71 -5.53
CA SER A 58 -17.44 7.36 -5.15
C SER A 58 -17.84 7.29 -3.69
N THR A 59 -18.79 6.43 -3.40
CA THR A 59 -19.19 6.09 -2.04
C THR A 59 -18.28 5.02 -1.45
N LEU A 60 -18.24 4.93 -0.13
CA LEU A 60 -17.50 3.87 0.56
C LEU A 60 -17.97 2.46 0.14
N VAL A 61 -19.28 2.32 -0.14
CA VAL A 61 -19.88 1.04 -0.58
C VAL A 61 -19.31 0.59 -1.93
N GLU A 62 -18.98 1.52 -2.83
CA GLU A 62 -18.36 1.20 -4.13
C GLU A 62 -16.87 0.88 -4.00
N LEU A 63 -16.19 1.46 -3.02
CA LEU A 63 -14.74 1.28 -2.81
C LEU A 63 -14.40 0.01 -2.00
N LEU A 64 -15.23 -0.39 -1.04
CA LEU A 64 -14.98 -1.57 -0.20
C LEU A 64 -14.79 -2.87 -1.00
N PRO A 65 -15.56 -3.19 -2.05
CA PRO A 65 -15.32 -4.38 -2.87
C PRO A 65 -13.95 -4.38 -3.57
N ILE A 66 -13.37 -3.20 -3.83
CA ILE A 66 -12.03 -3.06 -4.41
C ILE A 66 -10.95 -3.33 -3.35
N SER A 67 -11.17 -2.87 -2.11
CA SER A 67 -10.28 -3.10 -0.97
C SER A 67 -10.27 -4.56 -0.54
N HIS A 68 -11.45 -5.14 -0.45
CA HIS A 68 -11.63 -6.50 0.04
C HIS A 68 -10.80 -7.50 -0.79
N GLN A 69 -9.97 -8.28 -0.11
CA GLN A 69 -9.03 -9.23 -0.73
C GLN A 69 -7.99 -8.63 -1.70
N ALA A 70 -7.76 -7.30 -1.66
CA ALA A 70 -6.77 -6.67 -2.53
C ALA A 70 -5.33 -6.83 -2.04
N PHE A 71 -5.12 -6.93 -0.73
CA PHE A 71 -3.81 -6.77 -0.09
C PHE A 71 -3.14 -8.11 0.27
N VAL A 72 -3.33 -9.13 -0.58
CA VAL A 72 -2.84 -10.51 -0.35
C VAL A 72 -1.31 -10.62 -0.18
N PHE A 73 -0.54 -9.64 -0.67
CA PHE A 73 0.90 -9.56 -0.48
C PHE A 73 1.29 -8.86 0.82
N GLY A 74 0.34 -8.27 1.53
CA GLY A 74 0.61 -7.54 2.77
C GLY A 74 0.89 -8.46 3.95
N ARG A 75 1.67 -7.96 4.92
CA ARG A 75 2.11 -8.70 6.10
C ARG A 75 1.00 -9.39 6.89
N PHE A 76 -0.22 -8.83 6.92
CA PHE A 76 -1.34 -9.41 7.64
C PHE A 76 -1.93 -10.64 6.94
N HIS A 77 -1.95 -10.65 5.60
CA HIS A 77 -2.37 -11.80 4.81
C HIS A 77 -1.31 -12.91 4.75
N ARG A 78 -0.05 -12.55 4.93
CA ARG A 78 1.08 -13.48 4.97
C ARG A 78 1.35 -14.05 6.35
N ASP A 79 0.71 -13.50 7.37
CA ASP A 79 0.77 -14.04 8.72
C ASP A 79 -0.23 -15.19 8.87
N HIS A 80 0.27 -16.42 8.88
CA HIS A 80 -0.54 -17.62 9.01
C HIS A 80 -1.25 -17.77 10.37
N ASN A 81 -0.88 -16.94 11.34
CA ASN A 81 -1.53 -16.91 12.65
C ASN A 81 -2.71 -15.91 12.68
N ILE A 82 -2.91 -15.12 11.65
CA ILE A 82 -4.04 -14.21 11.51
C ILE A 82 -5.07 -14.82 10.55
N PRO A 83 -6.31 -15.06 10.99
CA PRO A 83 -7.38 -15.48 10.10
C PRO A 83 -7.57 -14.50 8.95
N ARG A 84 -7.68 -15.03 7.71
CA ARG A 84 -7.72 -14.22 6.48
C ARG A 84 -8.80 -13.13 6.53
N HIS A 85 -9.99 -13.45 7.03
CA HIS A 85 -11.08 -12.46 7.13
C HIS A 85 -10.75 -11.27 8.05
N LEU A 86 -9.92 -11.47 9.09
CA LEU A 86 -9.46 -10.37 9.95
C LEU A 86 -8.41 -9.52 9.25
N ALA A 87 -7.57 -10.11 8.40
CA ALA A 87 -6.65 -9.37 7.57
C ALA A 87 -7.40 -8.51 6.54
N ASP A 88 -8.43 -9.04 5.88
CA ASP A 88 -9.30 -8.29 4.96
C ASP A 88 -10.00 -7.14 5.72
N GLN A 89 -10.67 -7.45 6.83
CA GLN A 89 -11.38 -6.46 7.66
C GLN A 89 -10.48 -5.30 8.09
N ARG A 90 -9.22 -5.58 8.43
CA ARG A 90 -8.27 -4.53 8.80
C ARG A 90 -8.06 -3.51 7.70
N TYR A 91 -7.94 -3.96 6.45
CA TYR A 91 -7.76 -3.05 5.31
C TYR A 91 -9.05 -2.31 4.97
N ASP A 92 -10.20 -2.96 5.10
CA ASP A 92 -11.50 -2.33 4.88
C ASP A 92 -11.76 -1.23 5.93
N LEU A 93 -11.43 -1.47 7.21
CA LEU A 93 -11.49 -0.46 8.26
C LEU A 93 -10.51 0.70 8.01
N TRP A 94 -9.30 0.40 7.52
CA TRP A 94 -8.33 1.44 7.20
C TRP A 94 -8.77 2.28 6.01
N LEU A 95 -9.32 1.67 4.96
CA LEU A 95 -9.94 2.41 3.86
C LEU A 95 -11.09 3.30 4.36
N THR A 96 -11.95 2.76 5.23
CA THR A 96 -13.07 3.52 5.82
C THR A 96 -12.57 4.75 6.58
N GLN A 97 -11.52 4.62 7.37
CA GLN A 97 -10.91 5.74 8.06
C GLN A 97 -10.39 6.79 7.07
N LEU A 98 -9.58 6.37 6.08
CA LEU A 98 -8.99 7.28 5.09
C LEU A 98 -10.07 7.97 4.23
N PHE A 99 -11.16 7.27 3.93
CA PHE A 99 -12.30 7.82 3.23
C PHE A 99 -12.99 8.92 4.04
N ASN A 100 -13.27 8.69 5.30
CA ASN A 100 -13.87 9.68 6.21
C ASN A 100 -12.96 10.90 6.44
N GLU A 101 -11.65 10.72 6.32
CA GLU A 101 -10.65 11.80 6.38
C GLU A 101 -10.51 12.56 5.03
N GLY A 102 -11.25 12.19 3.98
CA GLY A 102 -11.18 12.84 2.66
C GLY A 102 -9.88 12.58 1.90
N LYS A 103 -9.13 11.54 2.27
CA LYS A 103 -7.80 11.22 1.72
C LYS A 103 -7.84 10.30 0.50
N VAL A 104 -9.02 9.80 0.10
CA VAL A 104 -9.19 8.85 -0.99
C VAL A 104 -9.51 9.55 -2.28
N THR A 105 -8.84 9.15 -3.35
CA THR A 105 -9.08 9.57 -4.74
C THR A 105 -9.48 8.35 -5.57
N ASP A 106 -10.56 8.47 -6.32
CA ASP A 106 -11.05 7.44 -7.21
C ASP A 106 -10.20 7.40 -8.48
N LEU A 107 -9.90 6.20 -8.95
CA LEU A 107 -9.24 5.95 -10.22
C LEU A 107 -10.27 5.50 -11.25
N LEU A 108 -10.44 6.28 -12.30
CA LEU A 108 -11.41 6.02 -13.37
C LEU A 108 -10.69 5.71 -14.68
N PHE A 109 -11.23 4.72 -15.43
CA PHE A 109 -10.77 4.40 -16.78
C PHE A 109 -11.99 4.14 -17.66
N ASP A 110 -12.13 4.86 -18.79
CA ASP A 110 -13.36 4.92 -19.57
C ASP A 110 -14.60 5.25 -18.70
N SER A 111 -14.48 6.22 -17.80
CA SER A 111 -15.51 6.64 -16.83
C SER A 111 -15.97 5.54 -15.86
N LYS A 112 -15.30 4.40 -15.79
CA LYS A 112 -15.57 3.32 -14.83
C LYS A 112 -14.63 3.42 -13.64
N LEU A 113 -15.16 3.17 -12.43
CA LEU A 113 -14.35 3.05 -11.23
C LEU A 113 -13.50 1.76 -11.32
N VAL A 114 -12.18 1.92 -11.42
CA VAL A 114 -11.23 0.82 -11.60
C VAL A 114 -10.28 0.65 -10.41
N GLY A 115 -10.31 1.56 -9.45
CA GLY A 115 -9.43 1.51 -8.29
C GLY A 115 -9.56 2.76 -7.42
N PHE A 116 -8.70 2.82 -6.41
CA PHE A 116 -8.53 4.00 -5.56
C PHE A 116 -7.07 4.17 -5.13
N VAL A 117 -6.72 5.40 -4.76
CA VAL A 117 -5.48 5.74 -4.06
C VAL A 117 -5.83 6.65 -2.89
N ALA A 118 -5.38 6.29 -1.70
CA ALA A 118 -5.37 7.18 -0.55
C ALA A 118 -3.97 7.77 -0.38
N SER A 119 -3.90 9.09 -0.17
CA SER A 119 -2.64 9.80 0.00
C SER A 119 -2.73 10.85 1.11
N GLU A 120 -1.58 11.13 1.71
CA GLU A 120 -1.43 12.21 2.70
C GLU A 120 -0.12 12.93 2.43
N ASN A 121 -0.19 14.24 2.25
CA ASN A 121 0.93 15.05 1.81
C ASN A 121 1.56 14.50 0.51
N ASN A 122 2.79 13.98 0.59
CA ASN A 122 3.53 13.37 -0.52
C ASN A 122 3.64 11.83 -0.40
N HIS A 123 2.85 11.20 0.46
CA HIS A 123 2.91 9.75 0.71
C HIS A 123 1.66 9.04 0.20
N LEU A 124 1.83 8.02 -0.65
CA LEU A 124 0.76 7.13 -1.09
C LEU A 124 0.58 6.03 -0.04
N ILE A 125 -0.52 6.09 0.72
CA ILE A 125 -0.73 5.30 1.94
C ILE A 125 -1.35 3.93 1.63
N LEU A 126 -2.45 3.95 0.87
CA LEU A 126 -3.24 2.76 0.56
C LEU A 126 -3.79 2.87 -0.85
N HIS A 127 -3.63 1.83 -1.65
CA HIS A 127 -4.11 1.86 -3.03
C HIS A 127 -4.41 0.47 -3.54
N ALA A 128 -5.44 0.34 -4.37
CA ALA A 128 -5.82 -0.92 -4.98
C ALA A 128 -6.47 -0.72 -6.35
N MET A 129 -6.29 -1.69 -7.21
CA MET A 129 -7.04 -1.85 -8.45
C MET A 129 -8.12 -2.91 -8.28
N HIS A 130 -9.30 -2.65 -8.82
CA HIS A 130 -10.37 -3.62 -8.91
C HIS A 130 -9.88 -4.90 -9.65
N PRO A 131 -10.17 -6.10 -9.17
CA PRO A 131 -9.62 -7.34 -9.72
C PRO A 131 -9.78 -7.48 -11.24
N GLN A 132 -10.94 -7.10 -11.78
CA GLN A 132 -11.23 -7.17 -13.22
C GLN A 132 -10.34 -6.30 -14.10
N PHE A 133 -9.67 -5.29 -13.54
CA PHE A 133 -8.82 -4.35 -14.28
C PHE A 133 -7.33 -4.57 -14.03
N ARG A 134 -6.96 -5.57 -13.22
CA ARG A 134 -5.56 -5.94 -12.98
C ARG A 134 -4.93 -6.58 -14.21
N GLY A 135 -3.62 -6.43 -14.39
CA GLY A 135 -2.88 -7.04 -15.48
C GLY A 135 -3.07 -6.40 -16.86
N GLN A 136 -3.90 -5.36 -16.99
CA GLN A 136 -4.20 -4.70 -18.26
C GLN A 136 -3.27 -3.53 -18.60
N GLY A 137 -2.25 -3.27 -17.78
CA GLY A 137 -1.29 -2.19 -18.02
C GLY A 137 -1.83 -0.77 -17.82
N ILE A 138 -3.08 -0.61 -17.33
CA ILE A 138 -3.73 0.70 -17.16
C ILE A 138 -3.27 1.44 -15.90
N ALA A 139 -2.78 0.76 -14.89
CA ALA A 139 -2.38 1.35 -13.61
C ALA A 139 -1.37 2.49 -13.78
N LYS A 140 -0.40 2.36 -14.69
CA LYS A 140 0.61 3.40 -14.92
C LYS A 140 0.03 4.76 -15.32
N PHE A 141 -1.07 4.77 -16.07
CA PHE A 141 -1.74 6.02 -16.47
C PHE A 141 -2.42 6.68 -15.28
N LEU A 142 -3.09 5.89 -14.45
CA LEU A 142 -3.82 6.36 -13.25
C LEU A 142 -2.85 6.87 -12.17
N TRP A 143 -1.79 6.10 -11.86
CA TRP A 143 -0.75 6.56 -10.93
C TRP A 143 -0.01 7.78 -11.45
N SER A 144 0.17 7.90 -12.79
CA SER A 144 0.75 9.11 -13.38
C SER A 144 -0.08 10.35 -13.07
N LEU A 145 -1.41 10.26 -13.13
CA LEU A 145 -2.29 11.38 -12.78
C LEU A 145 -2.19 11.72 -11.29
N VAL A 146 -2.26 10.73 -10.40
CA VAL A 146 -2.13 10.96 -8.95
C VAL A 146 -0.80 11.61 -8.61
N CYS A 147 0.31 11.09 -9.14
CA CYS A 147 1.63 11.65 -8.90
C CYS A 147 1.76 13.08 -9.48
N ALA A 148 1.19 13.32 -10.67
CA ALA A 148 1.19 14.65 -11.28
C ALA A 148 0.44 15.67 -10.41
N GLU A 149 -0.73 15.32 -9.84
CA GLU A 149 -1.46 16.18 -8.90
C GLU A 149 -0.64 16.48 -7.63
N LEU A 150 0.01 15.47 -7.04
CA LEU A 150 0.85 15.66 -5.85
C LEU A 150 2.06 16.56 -6.15
N PHE A 151 2.71 16.40 -7.31
CA PHE A 151 3.79 17.30 -7.73
C PHE A 151 3.32 18.70 -8.06
N ALA A 152 2.11 18.85 -8.62
CA ALA A 152 1.50 20.15 -8.89
C ALA A 152 1.12 20.87 -7.58
N SER A 153 0.73 20.15 -6.54
CA SER A 153 0.44 20.71 -5.21
C SER A 153 1.69 21.04 -4.38
N GLY A 154 2.89 20.88 -4.95
CA GLY A 154 4.14 21.33 -4.34
C GLY A 154 5.03 20.24 -3.75
N ALA A 155 4.66 18.97 -3.87
CA ALA A 155 5.54 17.88 -3.46
C ALA A 155 6.86 17.93 -4.25
N LYS A 156 8.00 17.77 -3.57
CA LYS A 156 9.32 17.65 -4.20
C LYS A 156 9.69 16.18 -4.47
N GLU A 157 9.17 15.30 -3.64
CA GLU A 157 9.37 13.86 -3.70
C GLU A 157 8.04 13.18 -3.33
N ILE A 158 7.70 12.09 -3.98
CA ILE A 158 6.59 11.21 -3.62
C ILE A 158 7.16 9.89 -3.12
N SER A 159 6.54 9.33 -2.09
CA SER A 159 6.92 8.03 -1.53
C SER A 159 5.71 7.13 -1.26
N SER A 160 5.98 5.85 -1.03
CA SER A 160 4.99 4.86 -0.61
C SER A 160 5.67 3.77 0.22
N SER A 161 4.91 2.78 0.65
CA SER A 161 5.45 1.58 1.32
C SER A 161 4.75 0.36 0.76
N ILE A 162 5.51 -0.56 0.17
CA ILE A 162 4.97 -1.77 -0.46
C ILE A 162 5.71 -3.02 0.04
N SER A 163 5.05 -4.17 -0.04
CA SER A 163 5.75 -5.44 0.12
C SER A 163 6.75 -5.65 -1.02
N ALA A 164 7.97 -6.06 -0.70
CA ALA A 164 9.00 -6.39 -1.69
C ALA A 164 8.58 -7.56 -2.61
N THR A 165 7.64 -8.38 -2.17
CA THR A 165 7.09 -9.51 -2.95
C THR A 165 5.94 -9.12 -3.87
N ASN A 166 5.41 -7.89 -3.76
CA ASN A 166 4.39 -7.38 -4.68
C ASN A 166 5.05 -6.86 -5.97
N LEU A 167 5.49 -7.79 -6.81
CA LEU A 167 6.20 -7.46 -8.05
C LEU A 167 5.36 -6.59 -9.01
N ALA A 168 4.04 -6.69 -8.97
CA ALA A 168 3.17 -5.84 -9.76
C ALA A 168 3.31 -4.36 -9.34
N ALA A 169 3.34 -4.07 -8.04
CA ALA A 169 3.58 -2.73 -7.53
C ALA A 169 5.03 -2.27 -7.79
N VAL A 170 6.02 -3.16 -7.59
CA VAL A 170 7.43 -2.86 -7.90
C VAL A 170 7.58 -2.42 -9.36
N ASN A 171 7.05 -3.20 -10.30
CA ASN A 171 7.12 -2.90 -11.73
C ASN A 171 6.35 -1.62 -12.10
N LEU A 172 5.18 -1.38 -11.47
CA LEU A 172 4.43 -0.14 -11.66
C LEU A 172 5.27 1.07 -11.24
N TYR A 173 5.78 1.10 -10.02
CA TYR A 173 6.61 2.20 -9.52
C TYR A 173 7.88 2.39 -10.35
N SER A 174 8.57 1.31 -10.74
CA SER A 174 9.74 1.38 -11.63
C SER A 174 9.40 2.04 -12.97
N SER A 175 8.24 1.73 -13.56
CA SER A 175 7.80 2.32 -14.83
C SER A 175 7.53 3.83 -14.75
N LEU A 176 7.29 4.34 -13.54
CA LEU A 176 7.06 5.76 -13.25
C LEU A 176 8.33 6.51 -12.83
N GLY A 177 9.50 5.87 -12.90
CA GLY A 177 10.78 6.48 -12.51
C GLY A 177 11.10 6.43 -11.01
N PHE A 178 10.32 5.68 -10.23
CA PHE A 178 10.62 5.49 -8.81
C PHE A 178 11.84 4.59 -8.60
N GLN A 179 12.61 4.92 -7.59
CA GLN A 179 13.67 4.13 -7.00
C GLN A 179 13.20 3.52 -5.68
N PHE A 180 13.98 2.61 -5.09
CA PHE A 180 13.60 1.92 -3.86
C PHE A 180 14.68 2.10 -2.80
N ARG A 181 14.26 2.32 -1.55
CA ARG A 181 15.13 2.48 -0.38
C ARG A 181 14.48 1.88 0.87
N ASN A 182 15.17 1.94 2.00
CA ASN A 182 14.63 1.68 3.33
C ASN A 182 13.96 0.31 3.49
N ALA A 183 14.57 -0.76 2.96
CA ALA A 183 14.08 -2.11 3.21
C ALA A 183 13.96 -2.38 4.71
N ARG A 184 12.82 -2.95 5.14
CA ARG A 184 12.50 -3.29 6.53
C ARG A 184 11.85 -4.66 6.60
N ASP A 185 12.45 -5.56 7.34
CA ASP A 185 11.83 -6.83 7.72
C ASP A 185 10.77 -6.58 8.78
N ILE A 186 9.61 -7.17 8.58
CA ILE A 186 8.45 -7.06 9.47
C ILE A 186 8.33 -8.37 10.24
N TYR A 187 8.35 -8.25 11.54
CA TYR A 187 8.15 -9.34 12.46
C TYR A 187 6.87 -9.12 13.26
N HIS A 188 6.11 -10.19 13.42
CA HIS A 188 4.92 -10.22 14.28
C HIS A 188 5.15 -11.12 15.48
N ARG A 189 4.35 -10.88 16.50
CA ARG A 189 4.17 -11.76 17.65
C ARG A 189 2.72 -11.68 18.09
N LEU A 190 2.09 -12.84 18.26
CA LEU A 190 0.80 -12.99 18.89
C LEU A 190 1.01 -13.52 20.31
N THR A 191 0.37 -12.90 21.29
CA THR A 191 0.30 -13.38 22.68
C THR A 191 -1.13 -13.79 22.98
N LYS A 192 -1.28 -14.88 23.70
CA LYS A 192 -2.57 -15.39 24.20
C LYS A 192 -2.72 -15.03 25.67
#